data_ac74405a9d17fe20b3787b3bdbfb6124
#
_entry.id   ac74405a9d17fe20b3787b3bdbfb6124
#
_cell.length_a   1.000
_cell.length_b   1.000
_cell.length_c   1.000
_cell.angle_alpha   90.00
_cell.angle_beta   90.00
_cell.angle_gamma   90.00
#
_symmetry.space_group_name_H-M   'P 1'
#
loop_
_entity.id
_entity.type
_entity.pdbx_description
1 polymer ?
#
loop_
_entity_poly.entity_id
_entity_poly.type
_entity_poly.pdbx_seq_one_letter_code
_entity_poly.pdbx_strand_id
1 'polypeptide(L)'
;MKKVFVLAIAIIMATMTALMGGCTFFDDLFAPSDNEDADNKLQAFVDCLRNEDREGIKSLFAQNKIVEISNFDESIEELLLYYDGEYMSVERHSTGVEEDKDGGIVRKWYNMSYDVTTDAAIYRMAFYWCAKDTGDSGNVGIESFYIIKATDDPNYPQYTYRGDGLWTPGINIDKTHEVNEIGNKLWKS
;
A
#
# COMPACT_ATOMS: atom_id res chain seq x y z
N MET A 1 29.89 -51.92 19.18
CA MET A 1 29.21 -50.79 19.83
C MET A 1 29.72 -49.44 19.35
N LYS A 2 31.02 -49.13 19.32
CA LYS A 2 31.52 -47.79 18.89
C LYS A 2 31.16 -47.41 17.45
N LYS A 3 31.14 -48.34 16.48
CA LYS A 3 30.82 -48.06 15.06
C LYS A 3 29.34 -47.73 14.84
N VAL A 4 28.41 -48.34 15.60
CA VAL A 4 26.96 -48.05 15.52
C VAL A 4 26.63 -46.67 16.10
N PHE A 5 27.35 -46.26 17.16
CA PHE A 5 27.17 -44.96 17.79
C PHE A 5 27.64 -43.82 16.89
N VAL A 6 28.75 -43.97 16.17
CA VAL A 6 29.26 -42.99 15.21
C VAL A 6 28.33 -42.85 14.01
N LEU A 7 27.74 -43.95 13.53
CA LEU A 7 26.77 -43.92 12.42
C LEU A 7 25.48 -43.20 12.82
N ALA A 8 25.00 -43.40 14.06
CA ALA A 8 23.80 -42.70 14.58
C ALA A 8 23.99 -41.18 14.70
N ILE A 9 25.17 -40.75 15.17
CA ILE A 9 25.50 -39.31 15.27
C ILE A 9 25.62 -38.68 13.88
N ALA A 10 26.20 -39.38 12.89
CA ALA A 10 26.31 -38.88 11.52
C ALA A 10 24.93 -38.71 10.85
N ILE A 11 23.97 -39.60 11.10
CA ILE A 11 22.60 -39.51 10.59
C ILE A 11 21.85 -38.36 11.25
N ILE A 12 22.02 -38.14 12.56
CA ILE A 12 21.37 -37.03 13.29
C ILE A 12 21.92 -35.66 12.80
N MET A 13 23.23 -35.57 12.55
CA MET A 13 23.81 -34.33 12.00
C MET A 13 23.36 -34.06 10.56
N ALA A 14 23.22 -35.08 9.71
CA ALA A 14 22.75 -34.95 8.34
C ALA A 14 21.26 -34.54 8.27
N THR A 15 20.44 -35.00 9.23
CA THR A 15 19.03 -34.59 9.32
C THR A 15 18.88 -33.18 9.86
N MET A 16 19.74 -32.70 10.78
CA MET A 16 19.71 -31.31 11.25
C MET A 16 20.13 -30.30 10.18
N THR A 17 21.08 -30.62 9.32
CA THR A 17 21.45 -29.75 8.21
C THR A 17 20.38 -29.66 7.12
N ALA A 18 19.60 -30.71 6.91
CA ALA A 18 18.46 -30.68 5.97
C ALA A 18 17.28 -29.81 6.50
N LEU A 19 17.13 -29.68 7.82
CA LEU A 19 16.09 -28.82 8.43
C LEU A 19 16.46 -27.33 8.42
N MET A 20 17.74 -26.98 8.36
CA MET A 20 18.17 -25.57 8.28
C MET A 20 18.05 -24.98 6.87
N GLY A 21 18.03 -25.79 5.82
CA GLY A 21 17.82 -25.33 4.43
C GLY A 21 16.34 -25.19 4.03
N GLY A 22 15.42 -25.62 4.89
CA GLY A 22 13.98 -25.63 4.58
C GLY A 22 13.21 -24.36 4.95
N CYS A 23 13.81 -23.43 5.71
CA CYS A 23 13.06 -22.27 6.18
C CYS A 23 12.63 -21.32 5.04
N THR A 24 13.46 -21.14 4.01
CA THR A 24 13.12 -20.26 2.89
C THR A 24 12.04 -20.85 1.97
N PHE A 25 11.98 -22.18 1.85
CA PHE A 25 10.99 -22.84 1.00
C PHE A 25 9.58 -22.83 1.62
N PHE A 26 9.49 -22.85 2.95
CA PHE A 26 8.21 -22.74 3.66
C PHE A 26 7.69 -21.30 3.67
N ASP A 27 8.57 -20.30 3.76
CA ASP A 27 8.17 -18.89 3.71
C ASP A 27 7.56 -18.53 2.34
N ASP A 28 8.11 -19.02 1.23
CA ASP A 28 7.54 -18.81 -0.11
C ASP A 28 6.21 -19.58 -0.32
N LEU A 29 6.01 -20.72 0.33
CA LEU A 29 4.79 -21.52 0.18
C LEU A 29 3.58 -20.94 0.91
N PHE A 30 3.82 -20.13 1.95
CA PHE A 30 2.79 -19.48 2.79
C PHE A 30 2.82 -17.97 2.66
N ALA A 31 3.62 -17.42 1.74
CA ALA A 31 3.59 -15.98 1.46
C ALA A 31 2.19 -15.58 0.94
N PRO A 32 1.61 -14.48 1.44
CA PRO A 32 0.37 -13.95 0.91
C PRO A 32 0.48 -13.73 -0.60
N SER A 33 -0.63 -13.88 -1.31
CA SER A 33 -0.67 -13.49 -2.71
C SER A 33 -0.56 -11.96 -2.84
N ASP A 34 -0.10 -11.47 -3.99
CA ASP A 34 -0.02 -10.03 -4.25
C ASP A 34 -1.36 -9.31 -4.02
N ASN A 35 -2.46 -9.97 -4.32
CA ASN A 35 -3.79 -9.45 -4.05
C ASN A 35 -4.11 -9.38 -2.56
N GLU A 36 -3.69 -10.37 -1.79
CA GLU A 36 -3.89 -10.43 -0.34
C GLU A 36 -3.03 -9.37 0.37
N ASP A 37 -1.78 -9.18 -0.07
CA ASP A 37 -0.92 -8.10 0.41
C ASP A 37 -1.56 -6.72 0.19
N ALA A 38 -2.11 -6.50 -1.03
CA ALA A 38 -2.80 -5.27 -1.38
C ALA A 38 -4.05 -5.03 -0.52
N ASP A 39 -4.88 -6.06 -0.33
CA ASP A 39 -6.10 -5.99 0.50
C ASP A 39 -5.76 -5.71 1.96
N ASN A 40 -4.72 -6.36 2.51
CA ASN A 40 -4.25 -6.14 3.87
C ASN A 40 -3.73 -4.70 4.06
N LYS A 41 -3.03 -4.13 3.07
CA LYS A 41 -2.58 -2.74 3.13
C LYS A 41 -3.76 -1.76 3.14
N LEU A 42 -4.75 -1.96 2.26
CA LEU A 42 -5.96 -1.17 2.26
C LEU A 42 -6.69 -1.29 3.60
N GLN A 43 -6.89 -2.51 4.11
CA GLN A 43 -7.60 -2.73 5.37
C GLN A 43 -6.94 -1.97 6.52
N ALA A 44 -5.61 -2.04 6.63
CA ALA A 44 -4.87 -1.29 7.65
C ALA A 44 -5.11 0.23 7.52
N PHE A 45 -5.15 0.75 6.28
CA PHE A 45 -5.43 2.16 6.05
C PHE A 45 -6.86 2.55 6.44
N VAL A 46 -7.86 1.75 6.03
CA VAL A 46 -9.28 1.98 6.37
C VAL A 46 -9.50 1.88 7.87
N ASP A 47 -8.82 0.96 8.56
CA ASP A 47 -8.92 0.84 10.02
C ASP A 47 -8.36 2.09 10.72
N CYS A 48 -7.28 2.67 10.22
CA CYS A 48 -6.77 3.96 10.71
C CYS A 48 -7.77 5.10 10.46
N LEU A 49 -8.41 5.16 9.28
CA LEU A 49 -9.43 6.17 8.99
C LEU A 49 -10.62 6.07 9.96
N ARG A 50 -11.15 4.85 10.17
CA ARG A 50 -12.29 4.59 11.06
C ARG A 50 -12.02 4.94 12.51
N ASN A 51 -10.77 4.84 12.95
CA ASN A 51 -10.35 5.14 14.32
C ASN A 51 -9.79 6.56 14.46
N GLU A 52 -9.80 7.38 13.40
CA GLU A 52 -9.16 8.70 13.36
C GLU A 52 -7.68 8.65 13.82
N ASP A 53 -7.00 7.53 13.52
CA ASP A 53 -5.63 7.26 13.97
C ASP A 53 -4.61 7.93 13.03
N ARG A 54 -4.28 9.19 13.33
CA ARG A 54 -3.34 10.03 12.59
C ARG A 54 -1.94 9.41 12.51
N GLU A 55 -1.45 8.95 13.64
CA GLU A 55 -0.12 8.34 13.73
C GLU A 55 -0.10 7.00 13.00
N GLY A 56 -1.19 6.23 13.07
CA GLY A 56 -1.37 5.01 12.29
C GLY A 56 -1.33 5.30 10.79
N ILE A 57 -2.10 6.28 10.29
CA ILE A 57 -2.05 6.71 8.89
C ILE A 57 -0.62 7.08 8.51
N LYS A 58 0.03 7.96 9.27
CA LYS A 58 1.40 8.42 9.02
C LYS A 58 2.39 7.26 8.96
N SER A 59 2.26 6.27 9.83
CA SER A 59 3.12 5.09 9.90
C SER A 59 3.02 4.18 8.67
N LEU A 60 1.93 4.26 7.90
CA LEU A 60 1.75 3.49 6.67
C LEU A 60 2.50 4.08 5.48
N PHE A 61 2.92 5.37 5.56
CA PHE A 61 3.64 6.04 4.49
C PHE A 61 5.16 5.83 4.58
N ALA A 62 5.81 5.86 3.43
CA ALA A 62 7.27 5.82 3.34
C ALA A 62 7.88 7.04 4.03
N GLN A 63 8.84 6.80 4.94
CA GLN A 63 9.47 7.87 5.72
C GLN A 63 10.12 8.93 4.83
N ASN A 64 10.79 8.50 3.73
CA ASN A 64 11.41 9.43 2.79
C ASN A 64 10.38 10.33 2.11
N LYS A 65 9.15 9.85 1.90
CA LYS A 65 8.07 10.64 1.31
C LYS A 65 7.47 11.63 2.31
N ILE A 66 7.30 11.23 3.57
CA ILE A 66 6.81 12.13 4.62
C ILE A 66 7.69 13.37 4.74
N VAL A 67 9.02 13.20 4.73
CA VAL A 67 9.95 14.33 4.90
C VAL A 67 10.02 15.25 3.67
N GLU A 68 9.62 14.78 2.49
CA GLU A 68 9.55 15.57 1.26
C GLU A 68 8.33 16.49 1.22
N ILE A 69 7.30 16.24 2.04
CA ILE A 69 5.98 16.88 1.95
C ILE A 69 5.79 17.82 3.13
N SER A 70 5.82 19.12 2.87
CA SER A 70 5.78 20.15 3.92
C SER A 70 4.46 20.25 4.68
N ASN A 71 3.35 19.78 4.08
CA ASN A 71 1.99 19.84 4.63
C ASN A 71 1.38 18.45 4.84
N PHE A 72 2.20 17.45 5.16
CA PHE A 72 1.73 16.07 5.26
C PHE A 72 0.72 15.88 6.40
N ASP A 73 0.99 16.46 7.56
CA ASP A 73 0.11 16.36 8.73
C ASP A 73 -1.23 17.08 8.49
N GLU A 74 -1.22 18.25 7.84
CA GLU A 74 -2.42 18.95 7.41
C GLU A 74 -3.24 18.15 6.40
N SER A 75 -2.57 17.43 5.49
CA SER A 75 -3.23 16.53 4.53
C SER A 75 -3.91 15.34 5.22
N ILE A 76 -3.38 14.83 6.32
CA ILE A 76 -4.04 13.81 7.13
C ILE A 76 -5.32 14.38 7.79
N GLU A 77 -5.26 15.58 8.36
CA GLU A 77 -6.45 16.22 8.94
C GLU A 77 -7.54 16.44 7.88
N GLU A 78 -7.15 16.89 6.69
CA GLU A 78 -8.07 17.08 5.58
C GLU A 78 -8.69 15.76 5.12
N LEU A 79 -7.90 14.67 5.06
CA LEU A 79 -8.38 13.34 4.74
C LEU A 79 -9.43 12.85 5.75
N LEU A 80 -9.16 13.02 7.05
CA LEU A 80 -10.08 12.61 8.11
C LEU A 80 -11.40 13.39 8.09
N LEU A 81 -11.36 14.67 7.67
CA LEU A 81 -12.56 15.47 7.46
C LEU A 81 -13.32 15.08 6.18
N TYR A 82 -12.63 14.56 5.17
CA TYR A 82 -13.22 14.18 3.90
C TYR A 82 -13.86 12.81 3.93
N TYR A 83 -13.26 11.86 4.67
CA TYR A 83 -13.80 10.51 4.84
C TYR A 83 -14.90 10.53 5.89
N ASP A 84 -16.11 10.10 5.52
CA ASP A 84 -17.31 10.15 6.36
C ASP A 84 -18.11 8.85 6.27
N GLY A 85 -18.82 8.54 7.34
CA GLY A 85 -19.72 7.40 7.44
C GLY A 85 -19.06 6.12 7.95
N GLU A 86 -19.94 5.16 8.31
CA GLU A 86 -19.53 3.85 8.80
C GLU A 86 -19.16 2.94 7.62
N TYR A 87 -18.01 2.26 7.72
CA TYR A 87 -17.55 1.31 6.72
C TYR A 87 -18.57 0.17 6.50
N MET A 88 -18.86 -0.12 5.26
CA MET A 88 -19.80 -1.18 4.85
C MET A 88 -19.12 -2.28 4.03
N SER A 89 -18.37 -1.91 2.99
CA SER A 89 -17.75 -2.87 2.07
C SER A 89 -16.61 -2.26 1.27
N VAL A 90 -15.84 -3.13 0.62
CA VAL A 90 -14.79 -2.74 -0.31
C VAL A 90 -14.89 -3.59 -1.58
N GLU A 91 -14.62 -2.96 -2.72
CA GLU A 91 -14.47 -3.61 -4.02
C GLU A 91 -13.11 -3.22 -4.61
N ARG A 92 -12.31 -4.23 -4.98
CA ARG A 92 -11.03 -3.99 -5.64
C ARG A 92 -11.21 -3.85 -7.15
N HIS A 93 -10.70 -2.76 -7.73
CA HIS A 93 -10.68 -2.54 -9.17
C HIS A 93 -9.43 -3.08 -9.83
N SER A 94 -8.28 -2.81 -9.25
CA SER A 94 -7.01 -3.22 -9.82
C SER A 94 -5.93 -3.42 -8.77
N THR A 95 -5.02 -4.34 -9.08
CA THR A 95 -3.73 -4.49 -8.40
C THR A 95 -2.69 -4.73 -9.48
N GLY A 96 -1.76 -3.81 -9.63
CA GLY A 96 -0.54 -3.96 -10.43
C GLY A 96 0.64 -4.17 -9.50
N VAL A 97 1.56 -5.06 -9.88
CA VAL A 97 2.79 -5.32 -9.12
C VAL A 97 3.98 -5.12 -10.03
N GLU A 98 4.96 -4.39 -9.55
CA GLU A 98 6.24 -4.17 -10.20
C GLU A 98 7.35 -4.65 -9.28
N GLU A 99 8.31 -5.39 -9.84
CA GLU A 99 9.50 -5.83 -9.11
C GLU A 99 10.75 -5.49 -9.91
N ASP A 100 11.71 -4.84 -9.26
CA ASP A 100 13.02 -4.53 -9.82
C ASP A 100 14.12 -5.22 -9.01
N LYS A 101 15.12 -5.74 -9.74
CA LYS A 101 16.30 -6.38 -9.16
C LYS A 101 17.55 -5.86 -9.85
N ASP A 102 18.22 -4.92 -9.21
CA ASP A 102 19.44 -4.32 -9.73
C ASP A 102 20.55 -4.28 -8.67
N GLY A 103 21.75 -4.69 -9.05
CA GLY A 103 22.95 -4.62 -8.19
C GLY A 103 22.81 -5.36 -6.85
N GLY A 104 21.93 -6.35 -6.73
CA GLY A 104 21.63 -7.06 -5.47
C GLY A 104 20.57 -6.36 -4.61
N ILE A 105 20.05 -5.22 -5.04
CA ILE A 105 18.91 -4.54 -4.42
C ILE A 105 17.63 -5.10 -5.05
N VAL A 106 16.66 -5.41 -4.21
CA VAL A 106 15.31 -5.85 -4.62
C VAL A 106 14.31 -4.80 -4.19
N ARG A 107 13.50 -4.33 -5.14
CA ARG A 107 12.40 -3.40 -4.89
C ARG A 107 11.10 -4.00 -5.39
N LYS A 108 10.01 -3.79 -4.66
CA LYS A 108 8.67 -4.27 -5.04
C LYS A 108 7.65 -3.20 -4.75
N TRP A 109 6.85 -2.86 -5.76
CA TRP A 109 5.79 -1.87 -5.64
C TRP A 109 4.45 -2.44 -6.05
N TYR A 110 3.41 -1.87 -5.45
CA TYR A 110 2.02 -2.11 -5.79
C TYR A 110 1.35 -0.82 -6.25
N ASN A 111 0.60 -0.92 -7.34
CA ASN A 111 -0.34 0.09 -7.80
C ASN A 111 -1.74 -0.49 -7.62
N MET A 112 -2.54 0.06 -6.73
CA MET A 112 -3.82 -0.53 -6.31
C MET A 112 -4.92 0.52 -6.36
N SER A 113 -6.14 0.08 -6.74
CA SER A 113 -7.31 0.92 -6.60
C SER A 113 -8.53 0.14 -6.12
N TYR A 114 -9.36 0.80 -5.30
CA TYR A 114 -10.51 0.24 -4.62
C TYR A 114 -11.66 1.23 -4.56
N ASP A 115 -12.89 0.71 -4.50
CA ASP A 115 -14.05 1.45 -4.02
C ASP A 115 -14.37 1.02 -2.59
N VAL A 116 -14.25 1.95 -1.65
CA VAL A 116 -14.61 1.78 -0.25
C VAL A 116 -15.98 2.41 -0.05
N THR A 117 -16.95 1.59 0.33
CA THR A 117 -18.34 2.03 0.57
C THR A 117 -18.55 2.25 2.06
N THR A 118 -19.06 3.43 2.40
CA THR A 118 -19.61 3.75 3.71
C THR A 118 -21.13 3.94 3.61
N ASP A 119 -21.83 4.13 4.73
CA ASP A 119 -23.24 4.50 4.72
C ASP A 119 -23.50 5.94 4.21
N ALA A 120 -22.44 6.78 4.15
CA ALA A 120 -22.51 8.16 3.66
C ALA A 120 -22.11 8.31 2.19
N ALA A 121 -21.12 7.53 1.69
CA ALA A 121 -20.55 7.70 0.36
C ALA A 121 -19.83 6.44 -0.15
N ILE A 122 -19.47 6.47 -1.45
CA ILE A 122 -18.50 5.56 -2.04
C ILE A 122 -17.25 6.37 -2.34
N TYR A 123 -16.11 5.90 -1.86
CA TYR A 123 -14.79 6.52 -2.04
C TYR A 123 -13.94 5.67 -2.96
N ARG A 124 -13.50 6.21 -4.06
CA ARG A 124 -12.42 5.63 -4.84
C ARG A 124 -11.09 6.00 -4.21
N MET A 125 -10.33 4.97 -3.83
CA MET A 125 -9.00 5.12 -3.24
C MET A 125 -7.97 4.47 -4.16
N ALA A 126 -6.87 5.14 -4.40
CA ALA A 126 -5.74 4.62 -5.17
C ALA A 126 -4.44 4.82 -4.39
N PHE A 127 -3.56 3.81 -4.44
CA PHE A 127 -2.29 3.79 -3.72
C PHE A 127 -1.15 3.43 -4.66
N TYR A 128 -0.01 4.07 -4.46
CA TYR A 128 1.27 3.57 -4.90
C TYR A 128 2.11 3.24 -3.66
N TRP A 129 2.42 1.98 -3.48
CA TRP A 129 3.01 1.46 -2.26
C TRP A 129 4.28 0.67 -2.55
N CYS A 130 5.43 1.11 -2.00
CA CYS A 130 6.66 0.34 -1.94
C CYS A 130 6.57 -0.68 -0.80
N ALA A 131 6.37 -1.95 -1.15
CA ALA A 131 6.28 -3.03 -0.17
C ALA A 131 7.65 -3.55 0.27
N LYS A 132 8.68 -3.34 -0.57
CA LYS A 132 10.04 -3.77 -0.31
C LYS A 132 11.05 -2.87 -1.01
N ASP A 133 12.07 -2.45 -0.29
CA ASP A 133 13.31 -1.90 -0.81
C ASP A 133 14.45 -2.37 0.08
N THR A 134 15.32 -3.26 -0.43
CA THR A 134 16.46 -3.78 0.33
C THR A 134 17.65 -2.83 0.35
N GLY A 135 17.61 -1.77 -0.47
CA GLY A 135 18.65 -0.74 -0.51
C GLY A 135 18.42 0.40 0.47
N ASP A 136 17.12 0.76 0.67
CA ASP A 136 16.74 1.84 1.59
C ASP A 136 15.37 1.56 2.21
N SER A 137 15.33 1.22 3.49
CA SER A 137 14.10 0.97 4.22
C SER A 137 13.20 2.20 4.38
N GLY A 138 13.74 3.41 4.23
CA GLY A 138 12.97 4.66 4.27
C GLY A 138 12.02 4.82 3.08
N ASN A 139 12.22 4.05 2.00
CA ASN A 139 11.32 4.00 0.85
C ASN A 139 10.13 3.04 1.06
N VAL A 140 10.19 2.15 2.07
CA VAL A 140 9.12 1.17 2.32
C VAL A 140 7.93 1.86 2.97
N GLY A 141 6.76 1.77 2.32
CA GLY A 141 5.53 2.42 2.75
C GLY A 141 4.74 2.96 1.56
N ILE A 142 3.59 3.57 1.84
CA ILE A 142 2.80 4.27 0.83
C ILE A 142 3.58 5.49 0.35
N GLU A 143 3.78 5.61 -0.94
CA GLU A 143 4.46 6.75 -1.55
C GLU A 143 3.47 7.81 -2.03
N SER A 144 2.30 7.36 -2.49
CA SER A 144 1.22 8.23 -2.95
C SER A 144 -0.13 7.62 -2.63
N PHE A 145 -1.05 8.45 -2.17
CA PHE A 145 -2.44 8.10 -1.91
C PHE A 145 -3.38 9.12 -2.57
N TYR A 146 -4.45 8.64 -3.16
CA TYR A 146 -5.48 9.44 -3.78
C TYR A 146 -6.86 8.99 -3.35
N ILE A 147 -7.76 9.94 -3.09
CA ILE A 147 -9.16 9.68 -2.72
C ILE A 147 -10.11 10.65 -3.39
N ILE A 148 -11.24 10.13 -3.88
CA ILE A 148 -12.34 10.93 -4.41
C ILE A 148 -13.68 10.27 -4.07
N LYS A 149 -14.71 11.06 -3.75
CA LYS A 149 -16.08 10.55 -3.69
C LYS A 149 -16.58 10.23 -5.09
N ALA A 150 -17.26 9.10 -5.26
CA ALA A 150 -17.80 8.67 -6.55
C ALA A 150 -18.76 9.71 -7.17
N THR A 151 -19.50 10.44 -6.34
CA THR A 151 -20.39 11.53 -6.78
C THR A 151 -19.63 12.70 -7.40
N ASP A 152 -18.37 12.86 -7.03
CA ASP A 152 -17.52 13.98 -7.44
C ASP A 152 -16.64 13.61 -8.66
N ASP A 153 -16.54 12.33 -9.01
CA ASP A 153 -15.81 11.84 -10.17
C ASP A 153 -16.73 11.69 -11.40
N PRO A 154 -16.66 12.58 -12.41
CA PRO A 154 -17.47 12.46 -13.61
C PRO A 154 -17.11 11.23 -14.47
N ASN A 155 -15.97 10.58 -14.22
CA ASN A 155 -15.58 9.36 -14.91
C ASN A 155 -15.91 8.09 -14.10
N TYR A 156 -16.54 8.21 -12.96
CA TYR A 156 -17.02 7.07 -12.21
C TYR A 156 -18.22 6.44 -12.95
N PRO A 157 -18.32 5.13 -13.15
CA PRO A 157 -17.46 4.03 -12.69
C PRO A 157 -16.28 3.69 -13.62
N GLN A 158 -16.10 4.41 -14.72
CA GLN A 158 -15.02 4.18 -15.68
C GLN A 158 -13.75 4.86 -15.21
N TYR A 159 -13.32 4.57 -14.02
CA TYR A 159 -12.16 5.21 -13.41
C TYR A 159 -10.95 5.14 -14.34
N THR A 160 -10.57 6.29 -14.79
CA THR A 160 -9.26 6.57 -15.32
C THR A 160 -8.56 7.45 -14.29
N TYR A 161 -7.36 7.04 -13.91
CA TYR A 161 -6.48 7.85 -13.10
C TYR A 161 -6.52 9.33 -13.55
N ARG A 162 -6.74 10.25 -12.60
CA ARG A 162 -6.88 11.68 -12.88
C ARG A 162 -5.68 12.45 -12.38
N GLY A 163 -5.13 13.22 -13.30
CA GLY A 163 -4.00 14.07 -13.02
C GLY A 163 -2.79 13.27 -12.56
N ASP A 164 -2.02 13.88 -11.72
CA ASP A 164 -0.79 13.32 -11.13
C ASP A 164 -1.00 12.74 -9.71
N GLY A 165 -2.27 12.69 -9.23
CA GLY A 165 -2.61 12.29 -7.86
C GLY A 165 -2.00 10.98 -7.41
N LEU A 166 -1.94 9.94 -8.27
CA LEU A 166 -1.30 8.67 -7.93
C LEU A 166 0.23 8.78 -7.85
N TRP A 167 0.83 9.67 -8.64
CA TRP A 167 2.28 9.85 -8.73
C TRP A 167 2.78 11.05 -7.92
N THR A 168 1.86 11.89 -7.43
CA THR A 168 2.20 12.97 -6.52
C THR A 168 2.40 12.40 -5.13
N PRO A 169 3.59 12.53 -4.53
CA PRO A 169 3.85 12.01 -3.19
C PRO A 169 2.88 12.58 -2.15
N GLY A 170 2.40 11.73 -1.24
CA GLY A 170 1.55 12.11 -0.12
C GLY A 170 0.08 11.80 -0.32
N ILE A 171 -0.76 12.60 0.33
CA ILE A 171 -2.21 12.43 0.35
C ILE A 171 -2.84 13.46 -0.60
N ASN A 172 -3.54 12.97 -1.61
CA ASN A 172 -4.20 13.78 -2.61
C ASN A 172 -5.72 13.56 -2.53
N ILE A 173 -6.44 14.64 -2.25
CA ILE A 173 -7.91 14.64 -2.13
C ILE A 173 -8.47 15.42 -3.32
N ASP A 174 -9.27 14.76 -4.16
CA ASP A 174 -9.91 15.44 -5.28
C ASP A 174 -11.26 16.03 -4.84
N LYS A 175 -11.30 17.34 -4.71
CA LYS A 175 -12.49 18.14 -4.41
C LYS A 175 -12.99 18.82 -5.70
N THR A 176 -13.44 18.03 -6.67
CA THR A 176 -13.75 18.51 -8.02
C THR A 176 -14.75 19.65 -8.09
N HIS A 177 -15.60 19.84 -7.09
CA HIS A 177 -16.49 21.00 -7.02
C HIS A 177 -15.78 22.32 -6.68
N GLU A 178 -14.65 22.26 -5.98
CA GLU A 178 -13.83 23.45 -5.65
C GLU A 178 -12.76 23.74 -6.71
N VAL A 179 -12.26 22.72 -7.39
CA VAL A 179 -11.13 22.79 -8.34
C VAL A 179 -11.56 23.26 -9.74
N ASN A 180 -12.85 23.23 -10.07
CA ASN A 180 -13.31 23.65 -11.40
C ASN A 180 -12.95 25.12 -11.79
N GLU A 181 -12.65 25.98 -10.84
CA GLU A 181 -12.15 27.33 -11.13
C GLU A 181 -10.62 27.38 -11.33
N ILE A 182 -9.85 26.55 -10.66
CA ILE A 182 -8.38 26.53 -10.70
C ILE A 182 -7.87 25.55 -11.76
N GLY A 183 -8.44 24.35 -11.85
CA GLY A 183 -8.06 23.33 -12.83
C GLY A 183 -8.32 23.73 -14.27
N ASN A 184 -9.41 24.46 -14.54
CA ASN A 184 -9.68 25.02 -15.87
C ASN A 184 -8.67 26.08 -16.33
N LYS A 185 -7.84 26.62 -15.45
CA LYS A 185 -6.76 27.55 -15.81
C LYS A 185 -5.48 26.84 -16.25
N LEU A 186 -5.21 25.64 -15.76
CA LEU A 186 -3.97 24.90 -16.04
C LEU A 186 -4.03 24.09 -17.35
N TRP A 187 -5.24 23.76 -17.84
CA TRP A 187 -5.41 22.99 -19.08
C TRP A 187 -5.68 23.86 -20.33
N LYS A 188 -5.63 25.19 -20.23
CA LYS A 188 -5.84 26.14 -21.33
C LYS A 188 -4.59 26.93 -21.72
N SER A 189 -3.43 26.54 -21.22
CA SER A 189 -2.14 27.16 -21.60
C SER A 189 -1.25 26.20 -22.37
#